data_63cad7f4ae61daf6e0d8271e8a4d0f52
#
_entry.id   63cad7f4ae61daf6e0d8271e8a4d0f52
#
_cell.length_a   1.000
_cell.length_b   1.000
_cell.length_c   1.000
_cell.angle_alpha   90.00
_cell.angle_beta   90.00
_cell.angle_gamma   90.00
#
_symmetry.space_group_name_H-M   'P 1'
#
loop_
_entity.id
_entity.type
_entity.pdbx_description
1 polymer ?
#
loop_
_entity_poly.entity_id
_entity_poly.type
_entity_poly.pdbx_seq_one_letter_code
_entity_poly.pdbx_strand_id
1 'polypeptide(L)'
;MALKKNLPSYKKRLSLGFLTVSLISCSALGQWWYDRLDIYLANYFFKYADFTNEQKSYIKSVTKEYLEWNSTSEIPKYRSLIIKIRDLDETTATKDIRSIFKEGEALFEASNNFFTPHMVKFCRTVTDKQVEEVNLFFQKRIERWRESLKESKNLSQEESITESVQRLAKFLGVKLDDKQL
;
A
#
# COMPACT_ATOMS: atom_id res chain seq x y z
N MET A 1 33.89 34.80 -25.25
CA MET A 1 32.69 35.03 -26.10
C MET A 1 31.89 33.73 -26.19
N ALA A 2 30.90 33.58 -25.37
CA ALA A 2 30.13 32.30 -25.22
C ALA A 2 28.89 32.36 -26.09
N LEU A 3 28.83 31.53 -27.12
CA LEU A 3 27.70 31.36 -28.01
C LEU A 3 26.52 30.72 -27.24
N LYS A 4 25.54 31.53 -26.85
CA LYS A 4 24.23 31.04 -26.40
C LYS A 4 23.53 30.36 -27.60
N LYS A 5 23.56 29.01 -27.65
CA LYS A 5 22.79 28.20 -28.58
C LYS A 5 21.32 28.33 -28.21
N ASN A 6 20.61 29.25 -28.85
CA ASN A 6 19.13 29.29 -28.74
C ASN A 6 18.53 28.01 -29.35
N LEU A 7 17.99 27.15 -28.55
CA LEU A 7 17.22 26.01 -29.05
C LEU A 7 16.01 26.54 -29.86
N PRO A 8 15.75 25.99 -31.05
CA PRO A 8 14.61 26.42 -31.86
C PRO A 8 13.29 26.23 -31.12
N SER A 9 12.40 27.21 -31.25
CA SER A 9 11.14 27.36 -30.51
C SER A 9 10.24 26.11 -30.55
N TYR A 10 10.28 25.31 -31.61
CA TYR A 10 9.52 24.07 -31.74
C TYR A 10 10.00 22.97 -30.78
N LYS A 11 11.32 22.87 -30.51
CA LYS A 11 11.87 21.89 -29.55
C LYS A 11 11.44 22.19 -28.12
N LYS A 12 11.31 23.48 -27.74
CA LYS A 12 10.77 23.88 -26.43
C LYS A 12 9.27 23.54 -26.33
N ARG A 13 8.51 23.74 -27.40
CA ARG A 13 7.08 23.38 -27.44
C ARG A 13 6.86 21.87 -27.40
N LEU A 14 7.71 21.08 -28.08
CA LEU A 14 7.67 19.61 -28.03
C LEU A 14 8.03 19.07 -26.63
N SER A 15 9.06 19.63 -25.97
CA SER A 15 9.47 19.19 -24.63
C SER A 15 8.42 19.56 -23.57
N LEU A 16 7.76 20.72 -23.71
CA LEU A 16 6.68 21.11 -22.81
C LEU A 16 5.44 20.22 -23.01
N GLY A 17 5.09 19.91 -24.26
CA GLY A 17 4.00 18.98 -24.59
C GLY A 17 4.27 17.55 -24.07
N PHE A 18 5.49 17.05 -24.18
CA PHE A 18 5.88 15.76 -23.65
C PHE A 18 5.82 15.72 -22.12
N LEU A 19 6.22 16.80 -21.44
CA LEU A 19 6.17 16.91 -19.97
C LEU A 19 4.71 16.92 -19.46
N THR A 20 3.81 17.64 -20.14
CA THR A 20 2.38 17.67 -19.77
C THR A 20 1.70 16.32 -20.00
N VAL A 21 1.98 15.64 -21.10
CA VAL A 21 1.47 14.28 -21.37
C VAL A 21 1.96 13.29 -20.31
N SER A 22 3.23 13.36 -19.89
CA SER A 22 3.79 12.49 -18.84
C SER A 22 3.10 12.69 -17.49
N LEU A 23 2.80 13.91 -17.10
CA LEU A 23 2.10 14.21 -15.83
C LEU A 23 0.65 13.72 -15.84
N ILE A 24 -0.07 13.87 -16.95
CA ILE A 24 -1.44 13.37 -17.12
C ILE A 24 -1.46 11.85 -17.10
N SER A 25 -0.46 11.19 -17.70
CA SER A 25 -0.34 9.74 -17.72
C SER A 25 -0.17 9.13 -16.33
N CYS A 26 0.60 9.74 -15.43
CA CYS A 26 0.77 9.26 -14.05
C CYS A 26 -0.56 9.30 -13.26
N SER A 27 -1.33 10.37 -13.41
CA SER A 27 -2.63 10.50 -12.77
C SER A 27 -3.65 9.49 -13.30
N ALA A 28 -3.73 9.33 -14.63
CA ALA A 28 -4.64 8.38 -15.28
C ALA A 28 -4.30 6.92 -14.95
N LEU A 29 -3.00 6.58 -14.89
CA LEU A 29 -2.55 5.24 -14.48
C LEU A 29 -2.87 4.94 -13.02
N GLY A 30 -2.71 5.93 -12.14
CA GLY A 30 -3.06 5.80 -10.72
C GLY A 30 -4.56 5.55 -10.54
N GLN A 31 -5.40 6.30 -11.24
CA GLN A 31 -6.85 6.12 -11.23
C GLN A 31 -7.25 4.76 -11.81
N TRP A 32 -6.71 4.39 -12.97
CA TRP A 32 -6.97 3.11 -13.61
C TRP A 32 -6.59 1.91 -12.72
N TRP A 33 -5.49 2.02 -11.97
CA TRP A 33 -5.06 0.99 -11.04
C TRP A 33 -5.99 0.93 -9.81
N TYR A 34 -6.36 2.09 -9.27
CA TYR A 34 -7.27 2.18 -8.14
C TYR A 34 -8.64 1.62 -8.46
N ASP A 35 -9.17 1.89 -9.66
CA ASP A 35 -10.47 1.39 -10.14
C ASP A 35 -10.53 -0.15 -10.28
N ARG A 36 -9.37 -0.82 -10.18
CA ARG A 36 -9.24 -2.30 -10.22
C ARG A 36 -8.80 -2.91 -8.91
N LEU A 37 -8.63 -2.11 -7.88
CA LEU A 37 -8.14 -2.57 -6.59
C LEU A 37 -9.09 -3.60 -5.95
N ASP A 38 -10.40 -3.50 -6.19
CA ASP A 38 -11.40 -4.48 -5.78
C ASP A 38 -11.11 -5.88 -6.35
N ILE A 39 -10.74 -5.95 -7.63
CA ILE A 39 -10.38 -7.20 -8.31
C ILE A 39 -9.09 -7.77 -7.71
N TYR A 40 -8.09 -6.94 -7.43
CA TYR A 40 -6.85 -7.36 -6.79
C TYR A 40 -7.09 -7.90 -5.39
N LEU A 41 -7.89 -7.21 -4.59
CA LEU A 41 -8.25 -7.65 -3.25
C LEU A 41 -9.01 -8.98 -3.29
N ALA A 42 -10.02 -9.11 -4.13
CA ALA A 42 -10.76 -10.35 -4.29
C ALA A 42 -9.85 -11.52 -4.70
N ASN A 43 -9.00 -11.32 -5.71
CA ASN A 43 -8.07 -12.34 -6.17
C ASN A 43 -7.02 -12.72 -5.12
N TYR A 44 -6.67 -11.80 -4.22
CA TYR A 44 -5.79 -12.11 -3.10
C TYR A 44 -6.46 -13.08 -2.11
N PHE A 45 -7.75 -12.87 -1.80
CA PHE A 45 -8.53 -13.77 -0.96
C PHE A 45 -8.72 -15.16 -1.60
N PHE A 46 -8.88 -15.25 -2.92
CA PHE A 46 -9.06 -16.54 -3.60
C PHE A 46 -7.86 -17.48 -3.47
N LYS A 47 -6.71 -16.99 -3.03
CA LYS A 47 -5.52 -17.80 -2.78
C LYS A 47 -5.55 -18.58 -1.47
N TYR A 48 -6.49 -18.27 -0.57
CA TYR A 48 -6.52 -18.89 0.75
C TYR A 48 -7.13 -20.28 0.75
N ALA A 49 -8.15 -20.51 -0.08
CA ALA A 49 -8.83 -21.79 -0.21
C ALA A 49 -9.54 -21.90 -1.57
N ASP A 50 -9.97 -23.10 -1.93
CA ASP A 50 -10.81 -23.31 -3.10
C ASP A 50 -12.28 -22.96 -2.78
N PHE A 51 -12.60 -21.68 -2.93
CA PHE A 51 -13.92 -21.13 -2.70
C PHE A 51 -14.89 -21.44 -3.83
N THR A 52 -16.17 -21.64 -3.50
CA THR A 52 -17.24 -21.80 -4.48
C THR A 52 -17.47 -20.52 -5.30
N ASN A 53 -18.23 -20.62 -6.39
CA ASN A 53 -18.56 -19.46 -7.21
C ASN A 53 -19.39 -18.43 -6.44
N GLU A 54 -20.29 -18.87 -5.56
CA GLU A 54 -21.11 -18.03 -4.70
C GLU A 54 -20.24 -17.27 -3.69
N GLN A 55 -19.30 -17.98 -3.05
CA GLN A 55 -18.33 -17.36 -2.13
C GLN A 55 -17.43 -16.36 -2.85
N LYS A 56 -16.91 -16.70 -4.03
CA LYS A 56 -16.12 -15.78 -4.87
C LYS A 56 -16.92 -14.56 -5.29
N SER A 57 -18.18 -14.72 -5.64
CA SER A 57 -19.09 -13.60 -5.97
C SER A 57 -19.34 -12.70 -4.78
N TYR A 58 -19.54 -13.27 -3.60
CA TYR A 58 -19.70 -12.52 -2.36
C TYR A 58 -18.42 -11.72 -2.02
N ILE A 59 -17.25 -12.35 -2.08
CA ILE A 59 -15.96 -11.65 -1.86
C ILE A 59 -15.81 -10.46 -2.82
N LYS A 60 -16.11 -10.64 -4.12
CA LYS A 60 -16.05 -9.56 -5.12
C LYS A 60 -17.02 -8.42 -4.79
N SER A 61 -18.23 -8.71 -4.31
CA SER A 61 -19.18 -7.67 -3.93
C SER A 61 -18.68 -6.86 -2.73
N VAL A 62 -18.12 -7.52 -1.73
CA VAL A 62 -17.56 -6.88 -0.53
C VAL A 62 -16.34 -6.03 -0.87
N THR A 63 -15.43 -6.51 -1.72
CA THR A 63 -14.24 -5.73 -2.11
C THR A 63 -14.62 -4.49 -2.92
N LYS A 64 -15.65 -4.58 -3.77
CA LYS A 64 -16.19 -3.42 -4.50
C LYS A 64 -16.82 -2.40 -3.54
N GLU A 65 -17.66 -2.85 -2.62
CA GLU A 65 -18.28 -2.00 -1.60
C GLU A 65 -17.22 -1.32 -0.72
N TYR A 66 -16.18 -2.07 -0.33
CA TYR A 66 -15.04 -1.50 0.39
C TYR A 66 -14.35 -0.40 -0.40
N LEU A 67 -14.11 -0.58 -1.70
CA LEU A 67 -13.44 0.40 -2.53
C LEU A 67 -14.27 1.70 -2.64
N GLU A 68 -15.58 1.60 -2.81
CA GLU A 68 -16.50 2.73 -2.85
C GLU A 68 -16.50 3.50 -1.51
N TRP A 69 -16.65 2.78 -0.40
CA TRP A 69 -16.58 3.37 0.94
C TRP A 69 -15.20 4.00 1.22
N ASN A 70 -14.12 3.29 0.93
CA ASN A 70 -12.77 3.76 1.18
C ASN A 70 -12.45 5.02 0.38
N SER A 71 -12.87 5.08 -0.90
CA SER A 71 -12.60 6.24 -1.77
C SER A 71 -13.30 7.51 -1.28
N THR A 72 -14.51 7.38 -0.78
CA THR A 72 -15.34 8.52 -0.38
C THR A 72 -15.12 8.95 1.07
N SER A 73 -14.91 7.98 1.97
CA SER A 73 -14.87 8.23 3.41
C SER A 73 -13.46 8.22 3.99
N GLU A 74 -12.56 7.35 3.51
CA GLU A 74 -11.28 7.12 4.15
C GLU A 74 -10.10 7.80 3.44
N ILE A 75 -10.07 7.81 2.11
CA ILE A 75 -8.98 8.46 1.35
C ILE A 75 -8.75 9.92 1.76
N PRO A 76 -9.77 10.76 1.99
CA PRO A 76 -9.55 12.12 2.49
C PRO A 76 -8.84 12.18 3.85
N LYS A 77 -9.11 11.23 4.75
CA LYS A 77 -8.47 11.13 6.06
C LYS A 77 -7.00 10.69 5.92
N TYR A 78 -6.72 9.67 5.08
CA TYR A 78 -5.35 9.26 4.75
C TYR A 78 -4.54 10.44 4.20
N ARG A 79 -5.12 11.22 3.29
CA ARG A 79 -4.48 12.42 2.74
C ARG A 79 -4.14 13.42 3.84
N SER A 80 -5.06 13.69 4.75
CA SER A 80 -4.82 14.58 5.89
C SER A 80 -3.69 14.09 6.78
N LEU A 81 -3.66 12.77 7.07
CA LEU A 81 -2.61 12.15 7.88
C LEU A 81 -1.23 12.25 7.20
N ILE A 82 -1.16 11.99 5.89
CA ILE A 82 0.09 12.11 5.11
C ILE A 82 0.61 13.55 5.13
N ILE A 83 -0.27 14.55 5.03
CA ILE A 83 0.12 15.97 5.12
C ILE A 83 0.72 16.26 6.50
N LYS A 84 0.11 15.79 7.60
CA LYS A 84 0.66 15.95 8.95
C LYS A 84 2.02 15.29 9.12
N ILE A 85 2.20 14.08 8.55
CA ILE A 85 3.50 13.36 8.56
C ILE A 85 4.55 14.14 7.77
N ARG A 86 4.20 14.67 6.60
CA ARG A 86 5.11 15.46 5.76
C ARG A 86 5.59 16.73 6.46
N ASP A 87 4.71 17.35 7.24
CA ASP A 87 4.96 18.61 7.91
C ASP A 87 5.66 18.45 9.29
N LEU A 88 6.06 17.19 9.66
CA LEU A 88 6.91 16.93 10.83
C LEU A 88 8.31 17.49 10.63
N ASP A 89 8.86 18.07 11.69
CA ASP A 89 10.23 18.58 11.76
C ASP A 89 10.88 18.30 13.12
N GLU A 90 12.10 18.75 13.32
CA GLU A 90 12.87 18.56 14.55
C GLU A 90 12.25 19.27 15.78
N THR A 91 11.35 20.22 15.56
CA THR A 91 10.65 20.96 16.62
C THR A 91 9.35 20.33 17.00
N THR A 92 8.90 19.32 16.28
CA THR A 92 7.61 18.66 16.49
C THR A 92 7.53 17.99 17.86
N ALA A 93 6.56 18.37 18.68
CA ALA A 93 6.41 17.81 20.01
C ALA A 93 5.97 16.34 19.96
N THR A 94 6.48 15.53 20.89
CA THR A 94 6.13 14.09 21.01
C THR A 94 4.61 13.85 21.10
N LYS A 95 3.84 14.77 21.67
CA LYS A 95 2.37 14.68 21.73
C LYS A 95 1.74 14.69 20.32
N ASP A 96 2.31 15.47 19.39
CA ASP A 96 1.78 15.60 18.03
C ASP A 96 2.10 14.35 17.21
N ILE A 97 3.30 13.79 17.38
CA ILE A 97 3.67 12.48 16.82
C ILE A 97 2.71 11.39 17.34
N ARG A 98 2.43 11.38 18.64
CA ARG A 98 1.48 10.41 19.22
C ARG A 98 0.05 10.59 18.70
N SER A 99 -0.37 11.83 18.43
CA SER A 99 -1.68 12.10 17.81
C SER A 99 -1.76 11.52 16.41
N ILE A 100 -0.70 11.67 15.59
CA ILE A 100 -0.60 11.10 14.24
C ILE A 100 -0.71 9.56 14.30
N PHE A 101 -0.03 8.91 15.25
CA PHE A 101 -0.15 7.47 15.46
C PHE A 101 -1.59 7.04 15.75
N LYS A 102 -2.26 7.72 16.68
CA LYS A 102 -3.67 7.44 17.01
C LYS A 102 -4.61 7.63 15.83
N GLU A 103 -4.38 8.65 15.02
CA GLU A 103 -5.16 8.84 13.78
C GLU A 103 -4.94 7.68 12.80
N GLY A 104 -3.71 7.20 12.66
CA GLY A 104 -3.39 6.01 11.84
C GLY A 104 -4.06 4.74 12.37
N GLU A 105 -4.03 4.51 13.68
CA GLU A 105 -4.75 3.39 14.33
C GLU A 105 -6.26 3.46 14.06
N ALA A 106 -6.87 4.64 14.18
CA ALA A 106 -8.30 4.83 13.91
C ALA A 106 -8.67 4.51 12.45
N LEU A 107 -7.81 4.83 11.48
CA LEU A 107 -8.02 4.47 10.07
C LEU A 107 -7.95 2.96 9.85
N PHE A 108 -7.02 2.28 10.52
CA PHE A 108 -6.94 0.83 10.48
C PHE A 108 -8.16 0.17 11.13
N GLU A 109 -8.60 0.67 12.27
CA GLU A 109 -9.79 0.21 12.97
C GLU A 109 -11.07 0.41 12.13
N ALA A 110 -11.20 1.54 11.43
CA ALA A 110 -12.32 1.79 10.53
C ALA A 110 -12.40 0.70 9.42
N SER A 111 -11.28 0.32 8.83
CA SER A 111 -11.23 -0.77 7.85
C SER A 111 -11.62 -2.12 8.46
N ASN A 112 -11.15 -2.44 9.67
CA ASN A 112 -11.53 -3.66 10.37
C ASN A 112 -13.04 -3.69 10.68
N ASN A 113 -13.60 -2.56 11.11
CA ASN A 113 -15.02 -2.42 11.39
C ASN A 113 -15.89 -2.60 10.14
N PHE A 114 -15.41 -2.12 8.99
CA PHE A 114 -16.05 -2.37 7.70
C PHE A 114 -16.09 -3.87 7.38
N PHE A 115 -14.95 -4.56 7.49
CA PHE A 115 -14.88 -5.97 7.10
C PHE A 115 -15.52 -6.93 8.09
N THR A 116 -15.58 -6.61 9.38
CA THR A 116 -16.05 -7.51 10.43
C THR A 116 -17.42 -8.14 10.14
N PRO A 117 -18.51 -7.41 9.82
CA PRO A 117 -19.81 -7.99 9.55
C PRO A 117 -19.80 -8.89 8.31
N HIS A 118 -19.02 -8.51 7.29
CA HIS A 118 -18.87 -9.31 6.07
C HIS A 118 -18.12 -10.61 6.35
N MET A 119 -17.08 -10.58 7.17
CA MET A 119 -16.32 -11.76 7.58
C MET A 119 -17.20 -12.72 8.39
N VAL A 120 -17.97 -12.22 9.35
CA VAL A 120 -18.90 -13.04 10.14
C VAL A 120 -19.92 -13.75 9.23
N LYS A 121 -20.47 -13.03 8.25
CA LYS A 121 -21.40 -13.61 7.28
C LYS A 121 -20.72 -14.66 6.40
N PHE A 122 -19.51 -14.37 5.91
CA PHE A 122 -18.74 -15.28 5.06
C PHE A 122 -18.35 -16.56 5.80
N CYS A 123 -17.88 -16.47 7.04
CA CYS A 123 -17.46 -17.62 7.85
C CYS A 123 -18.58 -18.65 8.03
N ARG A 124 -19.86 -18.25 7.97
CA ARG A 124 -21.00 -19.19 8.04
C ARG A 124 -21.14 -20.07 6.79
N THR A 125 -20.48 -19.73 5.71
CA THR A 125 -20.51 -20.45 4.43
C THR A 125 -19.27 -21.31 4.19
N VAL A 126 -18.26 -21.18 5.05
CA VAL A 126 -16.96 -21.86 4.90
C VAL A 126 -17.10 -23.29 5.39
N THR A 127 -16.59 -24.25 4.61
CA THR A 127 -16.56 -25.67 4.95
C THR A 127 -15.32 -26.03 5.77
N ASP A 128 -15.34 -27.16 6.50
CA ASP A 128 -14.18 -27.66 7.25
C ASP A 128 -12.97 -27.85 6.34
N LYS A 129 -13.14 -28.34 5.11
CA LYS A 129 -12.07 -28.46 4.12
C LYS A 129 -11.44 -27.10 3.80
N GLN A 130 -12.24 -26.07 3.60
CA GLN A 130 -11.75 -24.72 3.32
C GLN A 130 -11.03 -24.12 4.54
N VAL A 131 -11.49 -24.41 5.77
CA VAL A 131 -10.76 -24.03 7.00
C VAL A 131 -9.39 -24.67 7.03
N GLU A 132 -9.27 -25.95 6.66
CA GLU A 132 -7.98 -26.65 6.59
C GLU A 132 -7.07 -26.02 5.53
N GLU A 133 -7.58 -25.72 4.34
CA GLU A 133 -6.83 -25.05 3.26
C GLU A 133 -6.29 -23.67 3.70
N VAL A 134 -7.13 -22.86 4.37
CA VAL A 134 -6.72 -21.57 4.96
C VAL A 134 -5.61 -21.77 6.00
N ASN A 135 -5.76 -22.74 6.89
CA ASN A 135 -4.76 -23.04 7.91
C ASN A 135 -3.42 -23.43 7.27
N LEU A 136 -3.43 -24.30 6.27
CA LEU A 136 -2.22 -24.71 5.53
C LEU A 136 -1.55 -23.52 4.84
N PHE A 137 -2.36 -22.61 4.24
CA PHE A 137 -1.84 -21.40 3.62
C PHE A 137 -1.08 -20.53 4.62
N PHE A 138 -1.68 -20.28 5.80
CA PHE A 138 -1.04 -19.46 6.83
C PHE A 138 0.14 -20.15 7.50
N GLN A 139 0.11 -21.46 7.73
CA GLN A 139 1.26 -22.22 8.24
C GLN A 139 2.48 -22.06 7.34
N LYS A 140 2.33 -22.28 6.03
CA LYS A 140 3.43 -22.08 5.06
C LYS A 140 3.96 -20.64 5.06
N ARG A 141 3.09 -19.66 5.30
CA ARG A 141 3.50 -18.25 5.37
C ARG A 141 4.26 -17.94 6.66
N ILE A 142 3.82 -18.50 7.79
CA ILE A 142 4.49 -18.37 9.09
C ILE A 142 5.87 -19.04 9.06
N GLU A 143 6.00 -20.22 8.45
CA GLU A 143 7.29 -20.90 8.28
C GLU A 143 8.27 -20.03 7.49
N ARG A 144 7.88 -19.52 6.33
CA ARG A 144 8.71 -18.60 5.53
C ARG A 144 9.11 -17.34 6.30
N TRP A 145 8.20 -16.79 7.08
CA TRP A 145 8.49 -15.63 7.91
C TRP A 145 9.47 -15.96 9.04
N ARG A 146 9.34 -17.16 9.68
CA ARG A 146 10.29 -17.63 10.69
C ARG A 146 11.69 -17.85 10.11
N GLU A 147 11.78 -18.37 8.88
CA GLU A 147 13.05 -18.52 8.17
C GLU A 147 13.70 -17.14 7.91
N SER A 148 12.94 -16.20 7.37
CA SER A 148 13.41 -14.84 7.16
C SER A 148 13.85 -14.15 8.47
N LEU A 149 13.16 -14.39 9.60
CA LEU A 149 13.57 -13.89 10.91
C LEU A 149 14.85 -14.54 11.43
N LYS A 150 15.10 -15.83 11.12
CA LYS A 150 16.35 -16.49 11.48
C LYS A 150 17.52 -15.90 10.69
N GLU A 151 17.32 -15.64 9.40
CA GLU A 151 18.32 -14.98 8.57
C GLU A 151 18.63 -13.56 9.08
N SER A 152 17.61 -12.78 9.42
CA SER A 152 17.79 -11.42 9.93
C SER A 152 18.39 -11.37 11.36
N LYS A 153 18.25 -12.42 12.19
CA LYS A 153 18.88 -12.48 13.51
C LYS A 153 20.41 -12.62 13.45
N ASN A 154 20.96 -13.02 12.32
CA ASN A 154 22.40 -13.07 12.10
C ASN A 154 22.99 -11.70 11.73
N LEU A 155 22.14 -10.70 11.49
CA LEU A 155 22.54 -9.32 11.25
C LEU A 155 22.63 -8.58 12.58
N SER A 156 23.59 -7.70 12.72
CA SER A 156 23.59 -6.74 13.82
C SER A 156 22.32 -5.86 13.75
N GLN A 157 21.94 -5.24 14.85
CA GLN A 157 20.77 -4.34 14.87
C GLN A 157 20.93 -3.22 13.84
N GLU A 158 22.13 -2.72 13.66
CA GLU A 158 22.48 -1.66 12.70
C GLU A 158 22.32 -2.14 11.25
N GLU A 159 22.83 -3.32 10.90
CA GLU A 159 22.64 -3.93 9.58
C GLU A 159 21.16 -4.19 9.28
N SER A 160 20.38 -4.66 10.25
CA SER A 160 18.95 -4.92 10.10
C SER A 160 18.15 -3.64 9.84
N ILE A 161 18.50 -2.54 10.53
CA ILE A 161 17.89 -1.22 10.30
C ILE A 161 18.28 -0.71 8.91
N THR A 162 19.55 -0.76 8.57
CA THR A 162 20.08 -0.34 7.27
C THR A 162 19.40 -1.06 6.11
N GLU A 163 19.29 -2.39 6.16
CA GLU A 163 18.57 -3.15 5.14
C GLU A 163 17.08 -2.78 5.05
N SER A 164 16.44 -2.50 6.18
CA SER A 164 15.03 -2.12 6.22
C SER A 164 14.82 -0.74 5.57
N VAL A 165 15.70 0.20 5.86
CA VAL A 165 15.71 1.55 5.26
C VAL A 165 15.98 1.47 3.76
N GLN A 166 16.97 0.66 3.33
CA GLN A 166 17.29 0.45 1.92
C GLN A 166 16.11 -0.17 1.15
N ARG A 167 15.44 -1.18 1.72
CA ARG A 167 14.25 -1.81 1.13
C ARG A 167 13.10 -0.82 0.96
N LEU A 168 12.86 0.01 1.98
CA LEU A 168 11.84 1.06 1.93
C LEU A 168 12.17 2.13 0.88
N ALA A 169 13.41 2.61 0.87
CA ALA A 169 13.88 3.59 -0.11
C ALA A 169 13.75 3.05 -1.55
N LYS A 170 14.16 1.80 -1.78
CA LYS A 170 13.99 1.13 -3.08
C LYS A 170 12.52 1.01 -3.49
N PHE A 171 11.64 0.67 -2.56
CA PHE A 171 10.19 0.61 -2.79
C PHE A 171 9.62 1.98 -3.18
N LEU A 172 10.08 3.04 -2.53
CA LEU A 172 9.67 4.43 -2.80
C LEU A 172 10.39 5.07 -4.00
N GLY A 173 11.31 4.36 -4.66
CA GLY A 173 12.11 4.90 -5.75
C GLY A 173 13.13 5.97 -5.32
N VAL A 174 13.45 6.03 -4.03
CA VAL A 174 14.43 6.96 -3.45
C VAL A 174 15.82 6.32 -3.48
N LYS A 175 16.81 7.07 -3.93
CA LYS A 175 18.23 6.69 -3.83
C LYS A 175 18.80 7.30 -2.57
N LEU A 176 19.32 6.47 -1.67
CA LEU A 176 20.05 6.89 -0.49
C LEU A 176 21.54 6.99 -0.83
N ASP A 177 22.21 7.96 -0.23
CA ASP A 177 23.67 8.08 -0.26
C ASP A 177 24.31 7.38 0.96
N ASP A 178 25.65 7.21 0.93
CA ASP A 178 26.39 6.50 1.97
C ASP A 178 26.38 7.21 3.35
N LYS A 179 25.90 8.46 3.42
CA LYS A 179 25.74 9.20 4.69
C LYS A 179 24.35 9.04 5.30
N GLN A 180 23.41 8.52 4.51
CA GLN A 180 22.01 8.31 4.91
C GLN A 180 21.77 6.85 5.35
N LEU A 181 22.79 6.00 5.23
CA LEU A 181 22.84 4.61 5.64
C LEU A 181 23.71 4.42 6.86
#